data_db1f1cf54f5568402af1815e01d4373e
#
_entry.id   db1f1cf54f5568402af1815e01d4373e
#
_cell.length_a   1.000
_cell.length_b   1.000
_cell.length_c   1.000
_cell.angle_alpha   90.00
_cell.angle_beta   90.00
_cell.angle_gamma   90.00
#
_symmetry.space_group_name_H-M   'P 1'
#
loop_
_entity.id
_entity.type
_entity.pdbx_description
1 polymer ?
#
loop_
_entity_poly.entity_id
_entity_poly.type
_entity_poly.pdbx_seq_one_letter_code
_entity_poly.pdbx_strand_id
1 'polypeptide(L)'
;MKRWTSLLVALLAAALMGLFGQAELDCLPESGTPGTFVYDYAGLISPQDEAGLNAYIRALNDTTPNSIVVVTHPDLCGEDPFDFATGVGRKWGVGDAEFDNGVVLALSPKTPERKGQVFIAVGYGLEGAIPDVTANRIIDLEMVPEFRLGGDGAYARGIQNAVYVLAPLASGEFVGYTPGQEIGTGGLLAILVVLFLIFGLPLIMVMALVRRYARSNNGLGSLLALILLANQRSSSGSYRHFRGGTGGFGGGGFGGSGGFGGGGFGGGGAGGSW
;
A
#
# COMPACT_ATOMS: atom_id res chain seq x y z
N MET A 1 -17.20 -43.79 -29.20
CA MET A 1 -17.77 -42.42 -29.31
C MET A 1 -17.40 -41.53 -28.11
N LYS A 2 -17.44 -41.97 -26.86
CA LYS A 2 -17.12 -41.15 -25.66
C LYS A 2 -15.68 -40.57 -25.61
N ARG A 3 -14.67 -41.22 -26.18
CA ARG A 3 -13.28 -40.75 -26.18
C ARG A 3 -13.01 -39.59 -27.16
N TRP A 4 -13.74 -39.53 -28.24
CA TRP A 4 -13.57 -38.47 -29.25
C TRP A 4 -14.26 -37.16 -28.82
N THR A 5 -15.36 -37.24 -28.09
CA THR A 5 -16.03 -36.04 -27.53
C THR A 5 -15.19 -35.37 -26.47
N SER A 6 -14.47 -36.13 -25.62
CA SER A 6 -13.57 -35.52 -24.61
C SER A 6 -12.35 -34.85 -25.24
N LEU A 7 -11.79 -35.38 -26.34
CA LEU A 7 -10.69 -34.75 -27.07
C LEU A 7 -11.13 -33.45 -27.78
N LEU A 8 -12.33 -33.41 -28.34
CA LEU A 8 -12.89 -32.21 -28.96
C LEU A 8 -13.17 -31.12 -27.94
N VAL A 9 -13.70 -31.47 -26.75
CA VAL A 9 -13.95 -30.52 -25.65
C VAL A 9 -12.64 -29.96 -25.09
N ALA A 10 -11.61 -30.82 -24.95
CA ALA A 10 -10.28 -30.35 -24.47
C ALA A 10 -9.60 -29.43 -25.51
N LEU A 11 -9.71 -29.72 -26.80
CA LEU A 11 -9.21 -28.86 -27.88
C LEU A 11 -9.96 -27.54 -27.96
N LEU A 12 -11.28 -27.54 -27.76
CA LEU A 12 -12.09 -26.34 -27.73
C LEU A 12 -11.77 -25.46 -26.50
N ALA A 13 -11.56 -26.08 -25.33
CA ALA A 13 -11.14 -25.38 -24.11
C ALA A 13 -9.75 -24.77 -24.23
N ALA A 14 -8.80 -25.49 -24.85
CA ALA A 14 -7.47 -24.96 -25.13
C ALA A 14 -7.48 -23.81 -26.16
N ALA A 15 -8.35 -23.89 -27.18
CA ALA A 15 -8.54 -22.81 -28.14
C ALA A 15 -9.22 -21.57 -27.52
N LEU A 16 -10.14 -21.76 -26.59
CA LEU A 16 -10.75 -20.67 -25.84
C LEU A 16 -9.79 -20.00 -24.85
N MET A 17 -8.89 -20.75 -24.23
CA MET A 17 -7.83 -20.18 -23.36
C MET A 17 -6.80 -19.36 -24.15
N GLY A 18 -6.57 -19.65 -25.43
CA GLY A 18 -5.70 -18.85 -26.31
C GLY A 18 -6.33 -17.54 -26.82
N LEU A 19 -7.65 -17.34 -26.65
CA LEU A 19 -8.33 -16.08 -27.04
C LEU A 19 -8.31 -15.01 -25.93
N PHE A 20 -7.97 -15.34 -24.71
CA PHE A 20 -7.64 -14.36 -23.67
C PHE A 20 -6.15 -14.02 -23.76
N GLY A 21 -5.72 -13.49 -24.92
CA GLY A 21 -4.42 -12.88 -25.08
C GLY A 21 -4.32 -11.73 -24.05
N GLN A 22 -3.33 -11.83 -23.16
CA GLN A 22 -2.96 -10.69 -22.31
C GLN A 22 -2.62 -9.55 -23.28
N ALA A 23 -3.16 -8.36 -23.04
CA ALA A 23 -2.80 -7.18 -23.80
C ALA A 23 -1.29 -7.03 -23.73
N GLU A 24 -0.61 -7.28 -24.85
CA GLU A 24 0.83 -7.16 -24.96
C GLU A 24 1.08 -5.66 -25.19
N LEU A 25 1.81 -5.03 -24.26
CA LEU A 25 2.17 -3.61 -24.36
C LEU A 25 3.24 -3.43 -25.45
N ASP A 26 2.85 -3.58 -26.71
CA ASP A 26 3.76 -3.50 -27.86
C ASP A 26 4.39 -2.12 -28.05
N CYS A 27 3.80 -1.09 -27.43
CA CYS A 27 4.30 0.28 -27.46
C CYS A 27 5.53 0.52 -26.55
N LEU A 28 5.84 -0.42 -25.65
CA LEU A 28 6.98 -0.37 -24.74
C LEU A 28 8.02 -1.43 -25.10
N PRO A 29 9.32 -1.17 -24.82
CA PRO A 29 10.36 -2.18 -25.02
C PRO A 29 10.07 -3.46 -24.22
N GLU A 30 10.64 -4.59 -24.66
CA GLU A 30 10.46 -5.91 -24.06
C GLU A 30 10.89 -5.97 -22.58
N SER A 31 11.88 -5.15 -22.20
CA SER A 31 12.36 -5.07 -20.82
C SER A 31 12.81 -3.67 -20.51
N GLY A 32 12.80 -3.33 -19.23
CA GLY A 32 13.41 -2.10 -18.75
C GLY A 32 14.93 -2.11 -18.92
N THR A 33 15.52 -0.94 -19.07
CA THR A 33 16.98 -0.80 -19.13
C THR A 33 17.58 -1.01 -17.74
N PRO A 34 18.56 -1.91 -17.57
CA PRO A 34 19.19 -2.14 -16.28
C PRO A 34 19.70 -0.85 -15.63
N GLY A 35 19.32 -0.63 -14.36
CA GLY A 35 19.71 0.56 -13.60
C GLY A 35 18.96 1.84 -13.97
N THR A 36 17.93 1.76 -14.79
CA THR A 36 17.00 2.86 -15.07
C THR A 36 15.66 2.56 -14.40
N PHE A 37 15.14 3.50 -13.66
CA PHE A 37 13.89 3.37 -12.89
C PHE A 37 12.84 4.40 -13.32
N VAL A 38 13.24 5.44 -14.06
CA VAL A 38 12.35 6.47 -14.58
C VAL A 38 12.38 6.43 -16.11
N TYR A 39 11.21 6.25 -16.69
CA TYR A 39 11.00 6.16 -18.13
C TYR A 39 10.00 7.24 -18.55
N ASP A 40 10.51 8.36 -19.03
CA ASP A 40 9.69 9.52 -19.41
C ASP A 40 9.39 9.56 -20.92
N TYR A 41 8.50 8.69 -21.39
CA TYR A 41 8.07 8.68 -22.78
C TYR A 41 7.14 9.85 -23.15
N ALA A 42 6.56 10.51 -22.16
CA ALA A 42 5.69 11.66 -22.38
C ALA A 42 6.43 13.01 -22.35
N GLY A 43 7.73 13.02 -21.99
CA GLY A 43 8.53 14.25 -21.93
C GLY A 43 8.06 15.23 -20.84
N LEU A 44 7.65 14.73 -19.69
CA LEU A 44 7.06 15.51 -18.59
C LEU A 44 8.09 15.92 -17.54
N ILE A 45 9.24 15.27 -17.54
CA ILE A 45 10.27 15.39 -16.51
C ILE A 45 11.52 16.00 -17.14
N SER A 46 12.10 17.02 -16.51
CA SER A 46 13.37 17.55 -17.02
C SER A 46 14.49 16.51 -16.89
N PRO A 47 15.51 16.52 -17.78
CA PRO A 47 16.63 15.57 -17.67
C PRO A 47 17.35 15.63 -16.32
N GLN A 48 17.35 16.79 -15.66
CA GLN A 48 17.95 16.97 -14.35
C GLN A 48 17.09 16.30 -13.25
N ASP A 49 15.77 16.48 -13.28
CA ASP A 49 14.85 15.88 -12.32
C ASP A 49 14.80 14.36 -12.52
N GLU A 50 14.81 13.89 -13.78
CA GLU A 50 14.86 12.46 -14.12
C GLU A 50 16.13 11.81 -13.56
N ALA A 51 17.30 12.43 -13.75
CA ALA A 51 18.57 11.93 -13.22
C ALA A 51 18.57 11.90 -11.68
N GLY A 52 18.02 12.93 -11.03
CA GLY A 52 17.89 12.99 -9.57
C GLY A 52 16.97 11.90 -9.02
N LEU A 53 15.82 11.71 -9.66
CA LEU A 53 14.85 10.69 -9.25
C LEU A 53 15.39 9.27 -9.49
N ASN A 54 16.06 9.03 -10.61
CA ASN A 54 16.74 7.76 -10.88
C ASN A 54 17.82 7.45 -9.83
N ALA A 55 18.61 8.45 -9.43
CA ALA A 55 19.64 8.28 -8.40
C ALA A 55 19.02 7.93 -7.04
N TYR A 56 17.90 8.59 -6.68
CA TYR A 56 17.18 8.31 -5.43
C TYR A 56 16.60 6.90 -5.40
N ILE A 57 15.90 6.48 -6.46
CA ILE A 57 15.31 5.15 -6.54
C ILE A 57 16.39 4.06 -6.59
N ARG A 58 17.52 4.33 -7.26
CA ARG A 58 18.67 3.42 -7.28
C ARG A 58 19.22 3.20 -5.87
N ALA A 59 19.39 4.26 -5.08
CA ALA A 59 19.85 4.15 -3.70
C ALA A 59 18.90 3.31 -2.83
N LEU A 60 17.59 3.41 -3.05
CA LEU A 60 16.60 2.53 -2.44
C LEU A 60 16.82 1.07 -2.86
N ASN A 61 16.92 0.80 -4.15
CA ASN A 61 17.09 -0.54 -4.70
C ASN A 61 18.43 -1.19 -4.28
N ASP A 62 19.50 -0.39 -4.09
CA ASP A 62 20.80 -0.87 -3.61
C ASP A 62 20.77 -1.26 -2.12
N THR A 63 19.86 -0.68 -1.34
CA THR A 63 19.77 -0.90 0.12
C THR A 63 18.63 -1.83 0.53
N THR A 64 17.66 -2.03 -0.35
CA THR A 64 16.48 -2.87 -0.10
C THR A 64 16.20 -3.75 -1.33
N PRO A 65 15.52 -4.88 -1.19
CA PRO A 65 15.11 -5.69 -2.34
C PRO A 65 13.96 -5.04 -3.13
N ASN A 66 13.41 -3.91 -2.66
CA ASN A 66 12.23 -3.28 -3.24
C ASN A 66 12.58 -2.47 -4.49
N SER A 67 11.71 -2.49 -5.48
CA SER A 67 11.90 -1.76 -6.73
C SER A 67 10.71 -0.85 -7.03
N ILE A 68 11.01 0.42 -7.28
CA ILE A 68 10.02 1.39 -7.74
C ILE A 68 10.38 1.77 -9.17
N VAL A 69 9.39 1.73 -10.06
CA VAL A 69 9.55 2.17 -11.45
C VAL A 69 8.51 3.24 -11.76
N VAL A 70 8.95 4.32 -12.37
CA VAL A 70 8.10 5.40 -12.85
C VAL A 70 8.05 5.36 -14.38
N VAL A 71 6.85 5.32 -14.93
CA VAL A 71 6.65 5.35 -16.38
C VAL A 71 5.64 6.43 -16.73
N THR A 72 6.06 7.41 -17.50
CA THR A 72 5.13 8.35 -18.12
C THR A 72 4.94 7.96 -19.59
N HIS A 73 3.70 7.98 -20.05
CA HIS A 73 3.38 7.67 -21.45
C HIS A 73 2.27 8.60 -21.95
N PRO A 74 2.31 9.07 -23.21
CA PRO A 74 1.32 10.02 -23.72
C PRO A 74 -0.12 9.55 -23.57
N ASP A 75 -0.39 8.28 -23.79
CA ASP A 75 -1.74 7.68 -23.81
C ASP A 75 -1.85 6.31 -23.14
N LEU A 76 -0.85 5.88 -22.38
CA LEU A 76 -0.77 4.56 -21.76
C LEU A 76 -0.97 3.40 -22.76
N CYS A 77 -0.47 3.58 -23.99
CA CYS A 77 -0.65 2.61 -25.10
C CYS A 77 -2.11 2.33 -25.46
N GLY A 78 -3.03 3.23 -25.12
CA GLY A 78 -4.47 3.03 -25.28
C GLY A 78 -5.13 2.13 -24.25
N GLU A 79 -4.38 1.67 -23.25
CA GLU A 79 -4.87 0.80 -22.18
C GLU A 79 -5.46 1.60 -21.01
N ASP A 80 -6.22 0.90 -20.17
CA ASP A 80 -6.63 1.42 -18.86
C ASP A 80 -5.40 1.61 -17.96
N PRO A 81 -5.35 2.65 -17.10
CA PRO A 81 -4.20 2.90 -16.23
C PRO A 81 -3.80 1.72 -15.35
N PHE A 82 -4.76 0.94 -14.87
CA PHE A 82 -4.50 -0.28 -14.10
C PHE A 82 -3.82 -1.34 -14.97
N ASP A 83 -4.38 -1.62 -16.15
CA ASP A 83 -3.85 -2.65 -17.05
C ASP A 83 -2.46 -2.27 -17.56
N PHE A 84 -2.25 -0.99 -17.88
CA PHE A 84 -0.93 -0.48 -18.26
C PHE A 84 0.10 -0.67 -17.14
N ALA A 85 -0.18 -0.16 -15.92
CA ALA A 85 0.77 -0.21 -14.80
C ALA A 85 1.12 -1.64 -14.39
N THR A 86 0.11 -2.51 -14.27
CA THR A 86 0.31 -3.93 -13.93
C THR A 86 0.97 -4.70 -15.08
N GLY A 87 0.65 -4.33 -16.33
CA GLY A 87 1.29 -4.86 -17.52
C GLY A 87 2.78 -4.53 -17.59
N VAL A 88 3.16 -3.28 -17.31
CA VAL A 88 4.58 -2.86 -17.18
C VAL A 88 5.27 -3.68 -16.10
N GLY A 89 4.66 -3.78 -14.91
CA GLY A 89 5.21 -4.54 -13.79
C GLY A 89 5.52 -5.99 -14.17
N ARG A 90 4.60 -6.65 -14.86
CA ARG A 90 4.75 -8.03 -15.34
C ARG A 90 5.73 -8.15 -16.51
N LYS A 91 5.60 -7.28 -17.53
CA LYS A 91 6.45 -7.33 -18.73
C LYS A 91 7.91 -7.07 -18.41
N TRP A 92 8.20 -6.11 -17.54
CA TRP A 92 9.56 -5.78 -17.14
C TRP A 92 10.05 -6.53 -15.90
N GLY A 93 9.15 -7.24 -15.20
CA GLY A 93 9.49 -8.01 -14.01
C GLY A 93 9.92 -7.11 -12.84
N VAL A 94 9.19 -6.01 -12.59
CA VAL A 94 9.54 -5.04 -11.56
C VAL A 94 9.46 -5.68 -10.17
N GLY A 95 10.52 -5.57 -9.38
CA GLY A 95 10.64 -6.23 -8.08
C GLY A 95 11.29 -7.61 -8.17
N ASP A 96 11.32 -8.32 -7.07
CA ASP A 96 11.86 -9.67 -6.94
C ASP A 96 10.73 -10.70 -7.06
N ALA A 97 10.95 -11.77 -7.80
CA ALA A 97 9.94 -12.82 -8.05
C ALA A 97 9.58 -13.64 -6.80
N GLU A 98 10.45 -13.69 -5.80
CA GLU A 98 10.20 -14.40 -4.54
C GLU A 98 9.41 -13.52 -3.55
N PHE A 99 9.62 -12.19 -3.61
CA PHE A 99 9.05 -11.24 -2.66
C PHE A 99 7.89 -10.42 -3.21
N ASP A 100 7.67 -10.40 -4.54
CA ASP A 100 6.63 -9.60 -5.20
C ASP A 100 6.61 -8.13 -4.74
N ASN A 101 7.80 -7.52 -4.59
CA ASN A 101 8.03 -6.25 -3.93
C ASN A 101 8.29 -5.09 -4.88
N GLY A 102 7.65 -5.14 -6.03
CA GLY A 102 7.68 -4.08 -7.03
C GLY A 102 6.58 -3.03 -6.86
N VAL A 103 6.86 -1.78 -7.24
CA VAL A 103 5.88 -0.72 -7.38
C VAL A 103 6.04 -0.07 -8.75
N VAL A 104 4.94 0.09 -9.48
CA VAL A 104 4.91 0.81 -10.76
C VAL A 104 4.01 2.03 -10.64
N LEU A 105 4.59 3.21 -10.85
CA LEU A 105 3.87 4.47 -10.95
C LEU A 105 3.72 4.83 -12.43
N ALA A 106 2.52 4.68 -12.98
CA ALA A 106 2.20 5.00 -14.35
C ALA A 106 1.45 6.32 -14.45
N LEU A 107 1.79 7.15 -15.43
CA LEU A 107 1.19 8.47 -15.61
C LEU A 107 1.00 8.81 -17.09
N SER A 108 -0.17 9.36 -17.41
CA SER A 108 -0.47 9.99 -18.71
C SER A 108 -0.89 11.45 -18.47
N PRO A 109 -0.31 12.40 -19.20
CA PRO A 109 -0.63 13.81 -19.02
C PRO A 109 -2.05 14.14 -19.46
N LYS A 110 -2.57 15.23 -18.89
CA LYS A 110 -3.81 15.84 -19.37
C LYS A 110 -3.59 16.47 -20.74
N THR A 111 -4.54 16.22 -21.65
CA THR A 111 -4.64 16.90 -22.95
C THR A 111 -5.97 17.64 -23.05
N PRO A 112 -6.20 18.47 -24.09
CA PRO A 112 -7.50 19.09 -24.31
C PRO A 112 -8.64 18.08 -24.48
N GLU A 113 -8.34 16.88 -25.01
CA GLU A 113 -9.31 15.83 -25.32
C GLU A 113 -9.46 14.80 -24.20
N ARG A 114 -8.48 14.73 -23.28
CA ARG A 114 -8.42 13.68 -22.28
C ARG A 114 -7.92 14.19 -20.93
N LYS A 115 -8.55 13.70 -19.85
CA LYS A 115 -8.06 13.93 -18.49
C LYS A 115 -6.70 13.26 -18.30
N GLY A 116 -5.85 13.86 -17.47
CA GLY A 116 -4.67 13.20 -16.97
C GLY A 116 -5.03 11.99 -16.13
N GLN A 117 -4.23 10.96 -16.20
CA GLN A 117 -4.45 9.69 -15.50
C GLN A 117 -3.17 9.26 -14.81
N VAL A 118 -3.29 8.71 -13.60
CA VAL A 118 -2.20 8.14 -12.83
C VAL A 118 -2.67 6.85 -12.18
N PHE A 119 -1.78 5.89 -12.08
CA PHE A 119 -2.00 4.66 -11.34
C PHE A 119 -0.71 4.25 -10.62
N ILE A 120 -0.85 3.79 -9.38
CA ILE A 120 0.22 3.16 -8.60
C ILE A 120 -0.16 1.69 -8.46
N ALA A 121 0.52 0.82 -9.18
CA ALA A 121 0.40 -0.63 -9.02
C ALA A 121 1.39 -1.12 -7.97
N VAL A 122 0.93 -1.93 -7.05
CA VAL A 122 1.71 -2.46 -5.93
C VAL A 122 1.79 -3.98 -6.06
N GLY A 123 2.99 -4.53 -5.96
CA GLY A 123 3.20 -5.97 -5.93
C GLY A 123 2.67 -6.61 -4.65
N TYR A 124 2.29 -7.87 -4.71
CA TYR A 124 1.65 -8.59 -3.59
C TYR A 124 2.42 -8.50 -2.27
N GLY A 125 3.75 -8.53 -2.32
CA GLY A 125 4.60 -8.46 -1.14
C GLY A 125 4.56 -7.12 -0.42
N LEU A 126 4.14 -6.05 -1.11
CA LEU A 126 4.06 -4.70 -0.55
C LEU A 126 2.63 -4.26 -0.20
N GLU A 127 1.58 -5.05 -0.50
CA GLU A 127 0.19 -4.67 -0.18
C GLU A 127 -0.03 -4.41 1.32
N GLY A 128 0.71 -5.11 2.19
CA GLY A 128 0.66 -4.88 3.63
C GLY A 128 1.26 -3.53 4.07
N ALA A 129 2.28 -3.05 3.35
CA ALA A 129 2.96 -1.78 3.63
C ALA A 129 2.31 -0.61 2.87
N ILE A 130 1.84 -0.85 1.64
CA ILE A 130 1.20 0.12 0.75
C ILE A 130 -0.17 -0.41 0.32
N PRO A 131 -1.18 -0.43 1.21
CA PRO A 131 -2.55 -0.79 0.84
C PRO A 131 -3.12 0.21 -0.19
N ASP A 132 -4.15 -0.20 -0.94
CA ASP A 132 -4.83 0.63 -1.95
C ASP A 132 -5.27 1.99 -1.41
N VAL A 133 -5.76 2.03 -0.18
CA VAL A 133 -6.16 3.29 0.47
C VAL A 133 -4.97 4.23 0.69
N THR A 134 -3.78 3.70 0.93
CA THR A 134 -2.54 4.49 1.06
C THR A 134 -2.07 4.96 -0.30
N ALA A 135 -2.04 4.10 -1.31
CA ALA A 135 -1.72 4.46 -2.68
C ALA A 135 -2.66 5.57 -3.22
N ASN A 136 -3.97 5.46 -2.95
CA ASN A 136 -4.94 6.48 -3.32
C ASN A 136 -4.65 7.83 -2.64
N ARG A 137 -4.35 7.83 -1.34
CA ARG A 137 -3.99 9.05 -0.61
C ARG A 137 -2.72 9.71 -1.13
N ILE A 138 -1.71 8.92 -1.51
CA ILE A 138 -0.49 9.45 -2.14
C ILE A 138 -0.85 10.17 -3.44
N ILE A 139 -1.69 9.58 -4.28
CA ILE A 139 -2.16 10.23 -5.50
C ILE A 139 -2.90 11.54 -5.19
N ASP A 140 -3.85 11.50 -4.27
CA ASP A 140 -4.72 12.63 -3.96
C ASP A 140 -4.00 13.79 -3.25
N LEU A 141 -3.00 13.51 -2.42
CA LEU A 141 -2.33 14.50 -1.59
C LEU A 141 -0.99 14.97 -2.15
N GLU A 142 -0.24 14.07 -2.79
CA GLU A 142 1.12 14.36 -3.23
C GLU A 142 1.21 14.65 -4.75
N MET A 143 0.34 14.05 -5.55
CA MET A 143 0.44 14.16 -7.01
C MET A 143 -0.59 15.11 -7.62
N VAL A 144 -1.87 14.83 -7.41
CA VAL A 144 -2.97 15.57 -8.06
C VAL A 144 -2.96 17.07 -7.76
N PRO A 145 -2.65 17.56 -6.54
CA PRO A 145 -2.55 18.98 -6.27
C PRO A 145 -1.48 19.67 -7.15
N GLU A 146 -0.29 19.08 -7.29
CA GLU A 146 0.77 19.60 -8.15
C GLU A 146 0.33 19.64 -9.62
N PHE A 147 -0.31 18.57 -10.09
CA PHE A 147 -0.78 18.49 -11.48
C PHE A 147 -1.89 19.50 -11.79
N ARG A 148 -2.74 19.83 -10.82
CA ARG A 148 -3.79 20.86 -10.94
C ARG A 148 -3.23 22.28 -10.88
N LEU A 149 -2.21 22.52 -10.07
CA LEU A 149 -1.51 23.79 -10.04
C LEU A 149 -0.84 24.08 -11.39
N GLY A 150 -0.34 23.05 -12.06
CA GLY A 150 0.30 23.17 -13.35
C GLY A 150 1.61 23.95 -13.31
N GLY A 151 2.05 24.46 -14.44
CA GLY A 151 3.32 25.16 -14.61
C GLY A 151 4.50 24.23 -14.82
N ASP A 152 5.68 24.82 -15.05
CA ASP A 152 6.89 24.06 -15.36
C ASP A 152 7.27 23.12 -14.20
N GLY A 153 7.55 21.86 -14.52
CA GLY A 153 7.95 20.84 -13.57
C GLY A 153 6.84 20.34 -12.60
N ALA A 154 5.57 20.68 -12.83
CA ALA A 154 4.46 20.22 -11.97
C ALA A 154 4.38 18.69 -11.91
N TYR A 155 4.54 18.01 -13.04
CA TYR A 155 4.57 16.55 -13.11
C TYR A 155 5.78 15.97 -12.36
N ALA A 156 6.96 16.55 -12.56
CA ALA A 156 8.18 16.12 -11.87
C ALA A 156 8.01 16.23 -10.34
N ARG A 157 7.49 17.36 -9.85
CA ARG A 157 7.25 17.55 -8.40
C ARG A 157 6.26 16.54 -7.83
N GLY A 158 5.11 16.35 -8.47
CA GLY A 158 4.12 15.39 -8.01
C GLY A 158 4.66 13.95 -8.00
N ILE A 159 5.42 13.56 -9.01
CA ILE A 159 6.08 12.25 -9.07
C ILE A 159 7.14 12.13 -7.96
N GLN A 160 7.98 13.15 -7.77
CA GLN A 160 8.99 13.16 -6.71
C GLN A 160 8.36 13.03 -5.32
N ASN A 161 7.32 13.80 -5.04
CA ASN A 161 6.58 13.74 -3.77
C ASN A 161 6.06 12.31 -3.53
N ALA A 162 5.41 11.71 -4.53
CA ALA A 162 4.91 10.35 -4.43
C ALA A 162 6.02 9.32 -4.17
N VAL A 163 7.13 9.40 -4.89
CA VAL A 163 8.27 8.48 -4.72
C VAL A 163 8.91 8.65 -3.34
N TYR A 164 9.03 9.87 -2.83
CA TYR A 164 9.58 10.12 -1.49
C TYR A 164 8.71 9.57 -0.36
N VAL A 165 7.41 9.40 -0.60
CA VAL A 165 6.50 8.72 0.34
C VAL A 165 6.50 7.21 0.12
N LEU A 166 6.50 6.75 -1.13
CA LEU A 166 6.48 5.32 -1.46
C LEU A 166 7.76 4.59 -1.00
N ALA A 167 8.93 5.22 -1.14
CA ALA A 167 10.21 4.59 -0.85
C ALA A 167 10.35 4.14 0.63
N PRO A 168 10.12 5.00 1.65
CA PRO A 168 10.18 4.58 3.04
C PRO A 168 9.06 3.61 3.42
N LEU A 169 7.85 3.71 2.81
CA LEU A 169 6.78 2.73 3.01
C LEU A 169 7.18 1.35 2.50
N ALA A 170 7.76 1.28 1.29
CA ALA A 170 8.27 0.04 0.72
C ALA A 170 9.39 -0.57 1.58
N SER A 171 10.27 0.27 2.16
CA SER A 171 11.34 -0.18 3.07
C SER A 171 10.85 -0.68 4.43
N GLY A 172 9.57 -0.53 4.74
CA GLY A 172 9.02 -0.88 6.05
C GLY A 172 9.42 0.08 7.17
N GLU A 173 9.97 1.26 6.85
CA GLU A 173 10.42 2.24 7.83
C GLU A 173 9.26 3.00 8.49
N PHE A 174 8.09 3.01 7.87
CA PHE A 174 6.87 3.63 8.38
C PHE A 174 5.75 2.62 8.57
N VAL A 175 5.73 1.95 9.69
CA VAL A 175 4.55 1.18 10.12
C VAL A 175 3.48 2.19 10.54
N GLY A 176 2.50 2.44 9.66
CA GLY A 176 1.34 3.27 9.98
C GLY A 176 1.38 4.72 9.45
N TYR A 177 2.08 4.98 8.35
CA TYR A 177 1.95 6.27 7.66
C TYR A 177 0.49 6.49 7.24
N THR A 178 -0.15 7.48 7.87
CA THR A 178 -1.45 8.03 7.45
C THR A 178 -1.20 9.42 6.86
N PRO A 179 -1.12 9.55 5.52
CA PRO A 179 -0.95 10.86 4.88
C PRO A 179 -2.03 11.84 5.37
N GLY A 180 -1.62 13.04 5.76
CA GLY A 180 -2.54 14.11 6.17
C GLY A 180 -3.16 13.99 7.56
N GLN A 181 -2.75 13.03 8.40
CA GLN A 181 -3.14 12.99 9.79
C GLN A 181 -2.03 13.53 10.69
N GLU A 182 -1.75 14.83 10.60
CA GLU A 182 -1.18 15.52 11.75
C GLU A 182 -2.20 15.40 12.88
N ILE A 183 -1.87 14.65 13.93
CA ILE A 183 -2.63 14.72 15.17
C ILE A 183 -2.36 16.10 15.73
N GLY A 184 -3.15 17.07 15.28
CA GLY A 184 -3.13 18.42 15.83
C GLY A 184 -3.32 18.31 17.34
N THR A 185 -2.82 19.30 18.08
CA THR A 185 -2.99 19.41 19.53
C THR A 185 -4.43 19.16 20.01
N GLY A 186 -5.42 19.41 19.16
CA GLY A 186 -6.82 19.07 19.37
C GLY A 186 -7.13 17.56 19.39
N GLY A 187 -6.46 16.76 18.57
CA GLY A 187 -6.63 15.31 18.57
C GLY A 187 -6.07 14.65 19.82
N LEU A 188 -4.90 15.12 20.27
CA LEU A 188 -4.29 14.65 21.52
C LEU A 188 -5.16 14.97 22.75
N LEU A 189 -5.73 16.16 22.79
CA LEU A 189 -6.70 16.56 23.81
C LEU A 189 -7.98 15.71 23.78
N ALA A 190 -8.49 15.39 22.60
CA ALA A 190 -9.67 14.53 22.44
C ALA A 190 -9.40 13.12 22.99
N ILE A 191 -8.24 12.54 22.70
CA ILE A 191 -7.82 11.22 23.21
C ILE A 191 -7.71 11.26 24.75
N LEU A 192 -7.09 12.29 25.33
CA LEU A 192 -6.98 12.46 26.78
C LEU A 192 -8.35 12.62 27.45
N VAL A 193 -9.28 13.36 26.84
CA VAL A 193 -10.66 13.48 27.32
C VAL A 193 -11.38 12.15 27.30
N VAL A 194 -11.27 11.39 26.22
CA VAL A 194 -11.89 10.05 26.13
C VAL A 194 -11.32 9.10 27.16
N LEU A 195 -9.99 9.08 27.34
CA LEU A 195 -9.35 8.26 28.39
C LEU A 195 -9.79 8.69 29.80
N PHE A 196 -9.91 9.99 30.05
CA PHE A 196 -10.42 10.51 31.31
C PHE A 196 -11.87 10.11 31.58
N LEU A 197 -12.73 10.16 30.55
CA LEU A 197 -14.14 9.73 30.67
C LEU A 197 -14.27 8.23 30.90
N ILE A 198 -13.41 7.41 30.26
CA ILE A 198 -13.47 5.94 30.39
C ILE A 198 -12.89 5.47 31.70
N PHE A 199 -11.77 6.03 32.15
CA PHE A 199 -11.04 5.55 33.32
C PHE A 199 -11.11 6.48 34.52
N GLY A 200 -11.05 7.81 34.32
CA GLY A 200 -11.00 8.80 35.38
C GLY A 200 -12.35 8.99 36.06
N LEU A 201 -13.40 9.14 35.29
CA LEU A 201 -14.74 9.40 35.82
C LEU A 201 -15.31 8.22 36.62
N PRO A 202 -15.20 6.94 36.18
CA PRO A 202 -15.56 5.79 37.02
C PRO A 202 -14.70 5.67 38.29
N LEU A 203 -13.39 5.97 38.19
CA LEU A 203 -12.48 5.92 39.35
C LEU A 203 -12.88 6.97 40.40
N ILE A 204 -13.20 8.20 39.96
CA ILE A 204 -13.69 9.26 40.86
C ILE A 204 -15.01 8.86 41.50
N MET A 205 -15.92 8.25 40.72
CA MET A 205 -17.22 7.77 41.20
C MET A 205 -17.06 6.67 42.26
N VAL A 206 -16.16 5.69 42.03
CA VAL A 206 -15.82 4.64 42.99
C VAL A 206 -15.19 5.24 44.25
N MET A 207 -14.26 6.19 44.11
CA MET A 207 -13.65 6.87 45.26
C MET A 207 -14.66 7.68 46.07
N ALA A 208 -15.61 8.36 45.42
CA ALA A 208 -16.70 9.08 46.08
C ALA A 208 -17.64 8.14 46.85
N LEU A 209 -17.97 6.99 46.25
CA LEU A 209 -18.76 5.92 46.88
C LEU A 209 -18.03 5.35 48.10
N VAL A 210 -16.74 5.02 47.97
CA VAL A 210 -15.90 4.51 49.08
C VAL A 210 -15.85 5.52 50.20
N ARG A 211 -15.66 6.84 49.94
CA ARG A 211 -15.66 7.91 50.94
C ARG A 211 -17.04 8.09 51.63
N ARG A 212 -18.12 7.88 50.85
CA ARG A 212 -19.49 7.97 51.38
C ARG A 212 -19.79 6.78 52.31
N TYR A 213 -19.35 5.58 51.97
CA TYR A 213 -19.48 4.36 52.76
C TYR A 213 -18.55 4.37 54.00
N ALA A 214 -17.32 4.91 53.90
CA ALA A 214 -16.41 5.02 55.00
C ALA A 214 -16.89 6.01 56.11
N ARG A 215 -17.78 6.93 55.75
CA ARG A 215 -18.44 7.83 56.68
C ARG A 215 -19.66 7.25 57.38
N SER A 216 -20.20 6.14 56.88
CA SER A 216 -21.29 5.39 57.48
C SER A 216 -20.70 4.32 58.38
N ASN A 217 -20.99 4.33 59.65
CA ASN A 217 -20.39 3.57 60.75
C ASN A 217 -20.52 2.02 60.68
N ASN A 218 -20.90 1.47 59.52
CA ASN A 218 -21.07 0.01 59.27
C ASN A 218 -20.19 -0.49 58.12
N GLY A 219 -19.01 0.07 57.95
CA GLY A 219 -18.38 0.15 56.63
C GLY A 219 -17.54 -1.00 56.11
N LEU A 220 -17.08 -1.97 56.85
CA LEU A 220 -16.15 -2.98 56.31
C LEU A 220 -16.84 -4.27 55.82
N GLY A 221 -17.96 -4.66 56.42
CA GLY A 221 -18.69 -5.87 56.01
C GLY A 221 -19.42 -5.74 54.67
N SER A 222 -19.94 -4.56 54.37
CA SER A 222 -20.65 -4.29 53.12
C SER A 222 -19.75 -4.14 51.90
N LEU A 223 -18.51 -3.66 52.06
CA LEU A 223 -17.50 -3.60 51.01
C LEU A 223 -17.01 -5.00 50.61
N LEU A 224 -16.80 -5.91 51.57
CA LEU A 224 -16.47 -7.29 51.28
C LEU A 224 -17.61 -8.03 50.59
N ALA A 225 -18.87 -7.76 50.94
CA ALA A 225 -20.03 -8.33 50.27
C ALA A 225 -20.18 -7.85 48.82
N LEU A 226 -19.89 -6.59 48.52
CA LEU A 226 -19.91 -6.05 47.14
C LEU A 226 -18.78 -6.64 46.28
N ILE A 227 -17.59 -6.84 46.81
CA ILE A 227 -16.45 -7.47 46.11
C ILE A 227 -16.77 -8.94 45.81
N LEU A 228 -17.37 -9.65 46.74
CA LEU A 228 -17.80 -11.05 46.56
C LEU A 228 -18.92 -11.20 45.54
N LEU A 229 -19.87 -10.25 45.47
CA LEU A 229 -20.95 -10.25 44.50
C LEU A 229 -20.45 -9.89 43.07
N ALA A 230 -19.45 -9.01 42.96
CA ALA A 230 -18.83 -8.67 41.68
C ALA A 230 -18.05 -9.86 41.07
N ASN A 231 -17.54 -10.76 41.92
CA ASN A 231 -16.75 -11.91 41.49
C ASN A 231 -17.59 -13.13 41.06
N GLN A 232 -18.93 -13.11 41.23
CA GLN A 232 -19.81 -14.22 40.86
C GLN A 232 -20.30 -14.17 39.40
N ARG A 233 -19.93 -13.18 38.59
CA ARG A 233 -20.25 -13.11 37.17
C ARG A 233 -19.05 -13.40 36.26
N SER A 234 -18.32 -14.47 36.50
CA SER A 234 -17.40 -15.03 35.52
C SER A 234 -18.01 -16.30 34.94
N SER A 235 -18.85 -16.15 33.95
CA SER A 235 -19.25 -17.23 33.05
C SER A 235 -18.10 -17.48 32.09
N SER A 236 -17.44 -18.61 32.20
CA SER A 236 -16.35 -19.08 31.38
C SER A 236 -16.77 -19.28 29.92
N GLY A 237 -16.44 -18.32 29.07
CA GLY A 237 -16.40 -18.51 27.63
C GLY A 237 -15.05 -19.09 27.23
N SER A 238 -15.01 -20.36 26.85
CA SER A 238 -13.85 -21.07 26.34
C SER A 238 -13.44 -20.52 24.98
N TYR A 239 -12.40 -19.69 24.92
CA TYR A 239 -11.75 -19.31 23.66
C TYR A 239 -10.74 -20.39 23.27
N ARG A 240 -11.02 -21.08 22.17
CA ARG A 240 -10.08 -22.02 21.53
C ARG A 240 -8.88 -21.24 21.02
N HIS A 241 -7.68 -21.68 21.40
CA HIS A 241 -6.40 -21.17 20.95
C HIS A 241 -6.29 -21.22 19.42
N PHE A 242 -6.08 -20.07 18.80
CA PHE A 242 -5.50 -19.96 17.47
C PHE A 242 -3.98 -20.13 17.61
N ARG A 243 -3.48 -21.22 17.10
CA ARG A 243 -2.04 -21.53 17.06
C ARG A 243 -1.48 -20.84 15.81
N GLY A 244 -0.85 -19.67 16.00
CA GLY A 244 -0.10 -19.01 14.95
C GLY A 244 1.12 -19.86 14.56
N GLY A 245 1.23 -20.18 13.27
CA GLY A 245 2.39 -20.84 12.70
C GLY A 245 3.58 -19.89 12.67
N THR A 246 4.67 -20.28 13.30
CA THR A 246 5.99 -19.67 13.18
C THR A 246 6.56 -19.98 11.80
N GLY A 247 6.44 -19.04 10.84
CA GLY A 247 7.20 -19.03 9.60
C GLY A 247 8.61 -18.52 9.90
N GLY A 248 9.62 -19.41 9.82
CA GLY A 248 11.01 -19.03 9.98
C GLY A 248 11.50 -18.24 8.76
N PHE A 249 12.08 -17.06 9.00
CA PHE A 249 12.80 -16.30 7.98
C PHE A 249 14.16 -16.98 7.74
N GLY A 250 14.27 -17.66 6.59
CA GLY A 250 15.54 -18.14 6.07
C GLY A 250 16.22 -17.01 5.31
N GLY A 251 17.40 -16.57 5.77
CA GLY A 251 18.21 -15.59 5.07
C GLY A 251 18.73 -16.16 3.76
N GLY A 252 18.32 -15.59 2.62
CA GLY A 252 18.86 -15.82 1.28
C GLY A 252 19.74 -14.66 0.85
N GLY A 253 20.96 -14.97 0.42
CA GLY A 253 22.01 -14.00 0.14
C GLY A 253 21.70 -13.09 -1.05
N PHE A 254 22.08 -11.83 -0.90
CA PHE A 254 22.03 -10.80 -1.92
C PHE A 254 23.06 -11.13 -3.02
N GLY A 255 22.58 -11.43 -4.20
CA GLY A 255 23.37 -11.67 -5.41
C GLY A 255 22.97 -10.75 -6.53
N GLY A 256 23.70 -9.68 -6.72
CA GLY A 256 24.16 -9.13 -7.99
C GLY A 256 23.19 -8.61 -9.02
N SER A 257 23.23 -7.27 -9.18
CA SER A 257 23.25 -6.54 -10.45
C SER A 257 22.12 -6.65 -11.47
N GLY A 258 21.24 -5.66 -11.49
CA GLY A 258 20.96 -4.97 -12.76
C GLY A 258 19.86 -5.49 -13.67
N GLY A 259 18.96 -6.30 -13.18
CA GLY A 259 17.72 -6.64 -13.88
C GLY A 259 16.56 -6.67 -12.90
N PHE A 260 15.37 -6.31 -13.34
CA PHE A 260 14.19 -6.53 -12.54
C PHE A 260 13.96 -8.03 -12.39
N GLY A 261 13.65 -8.47 -11.16
CA GLY A 261 13.62 -9.86 -10.76
C GLY A 261 12.34 -10.64 -11.10
N GLY A 262 11.30 -10.01 -11.63
CA GLY A 262 10.07 -10.69 -12.05
C GLY A 262 8.98 -10.80 -10.97
N GLY A 263 8.73 -9.74 -10.21
CA GLY A 263 7.66 -9.70 -9.19
C GLY A 263 6.24 -9.84 -9.75
N GLY A 264 5.34 -10.46 -8.99
CA GLY A 264 3.93 -10.63 -9.32
C GLY A 264 3.09 -9.40 -8.99
N PHE A 265 2.26 -8.96 -9.95
CA PHE A 265 1.28 -7.89 -9.78
C PHE A 265 -0.12 -8.47 -9.96
N GLY A 266 -0.96 -8.38 -8.93
CA GLY A 266 -2.24 -9.07 -8.89
C GLY A 266 -3.47 -8.22 -8.75
N GLY A 267 -3.34 -6.91 -8.73
CA GLY A 267 -4.49 -6.03 -8.65
C GLY A 267 -4.54 -5.10 -7.46
N GLY A 268 -3.52 -5.09 -6.60
CA GLY A 268 -3.36 -4.04 -5.59
C GLY A 268 -2.90 -2.73 -6.23
N GLY A 269 -3.37 -1.61 -5.70
CA GLY A 269 -3.00 -0.28 -6.18
C GLY A 269 -4.16 0.71 -6.20
N ALA A 270 -3.89 1.89 -6.68
CA ALA A 270 -4.90 2.94 -6.78
C ALA A 270 -4.66 3.84 -8.00
N GLY A 271 -5.75 4.40 -8.52
CA GLY A 271 -5.74 5.32 -9.66
C GLY A 271 -6.40 6.64 -9.37
N GLY A 272 -6.00 7.67 -10.11
CA GLY A 272 -6.58 9.00 -10.04
C GLY A 272 -6.63 9.70 -11.39
N SER A 273 -7.43 10.75 -11.48
CA SER A 273 -7.53 11.58 -12.69
C SER A 273 -7.72 13.06 -12.33
N TRP A 274 -7.25 13.98 -13.20
CA TRP A 274 -7.36 15.41 -12.96
C TRP A 274 -7.68 16.22 -14.22
#